data_65a7217102cc8a3a2c5cecac82d4ce31
#
_entry.id   65a7217102cc8a3a2c5cecac82d4ce31
#
_cell.length_a   1.000
_cell.length_b   1.000
_cell.length_c   1.000
_cell.angle_alpha   90.00
_cell.angle_beta   90.00
_cell.angle_gamma   90.00
#
_symmetry.space_group_name_H-M   'P 1'
#
loop_
_entity.id
_entity.type
_entity.pdbx_description
1 polymer ?
#
loop_
_entity_poly.entity_id
_entity_poly.type
_entity_poly.pdbx_seq_one_letter_code
_entity_poly.pdbx_strand_id
1 'polypeptide(L)'
;MIYLALIGSVAAGVLAVLKCKLDDPHRLKLVTAFTGAYLMALTCLHLIPEVFGGGHHHHGDHHHGPNAVTLGTFILLGFFLQVALDNFSGGLEHGHAHHTSGPMPLGMIGGLCVHAFLEAMPLAHMETPRLLAAIVVHKFPVSIVLLTMLLHNSRKAKNAYLALLVFTLMAPIGALIGSHPKLENQAPYLLALVIGIFMHVSTTILFESGEDHQYNRRKAIAIFLGAALAALGVFLPIHAH
;
A
#
# COMPACT_ATOMS: atom_id res chain seq x y z
N MET A 1 8.67 9.57 -13.91
CA MET A 1 7.25 9.70 -13.51
C MET A 1 6.92 8.96 -12.20
N ILE A 2 7.42 7.74 -11.99
CA ILE A 2 7.16 6.91 -10.79
C ILE A 2 7.43 7.69 -9.48
N TYR A 3 8.62 8.26 -9.33
CA TYR A 3 9.01 9.01 -8.12
C TYR A 3 8.09 10.19 -7.80
N LEU A 4 7.64 10.92 -8.84
CA LEU A 4 6.71 12.04 -8.67
C LEU A 4 5.34 11.56 -8.22
N ALA A 5 4.86 10.42 -8.71
CA ALA A 5 3.59 9.83 -8.28
C ALA A 5 3.65 9.37 -6.81
N LEU A 6 4.75 8.71 -6.40
CA LEU A 6 4.96 8.26 -5.01
C LEU A 6 5.02 9.44 -4.02
N ILE A 7 5.75 10.49 -4.35
CA ILE A 7 5.84 11.70 -3.51
C ILE A 7 4.51 12.48 -3.56
N GLY A 8 3.91 12.58 -4.74
CA GLY A 8 2.66 13.28 -4.97
C GLY A 8 1.49 12.72 -4.17
N SER A 9 1.41 11.39 -3.98
CA SER A 9 0.36 10.76 -3.18
C SER A 9 0.43 11.20 -1.71
N VAL A 10 1.63 11.27 -1.12
CA VAL A 10 1.83 11.76 0.25
C VAL A 10 1.54 13.26 0.34
N ALA A 11 2.02 14.05 -0.64
CA ALA A 11 1.74 15.49 -0.69
C ALA A 11 0.24 15.77 -0.80
N ALA A 12 -0.50 14.98 -1.59
CA ALA A 12 -1.96 15.07 -1.67
C ALA A 12 -2.63 14.78 -0.33
N GLY A 13 -2.18 13.77 0.42
CA GLY A 13 -2.67 13.48 1.77
C GLY A 13 -2.40 14.62 2.75
N VAL A 14 -1.19 15.20 2.72
CA VAL A 14 -0.84 16.39 3.51
C VAL A 14 -1.79 17.56 3.19
N LEU A 15 -2.01 17.85 1.90
CA LEU A 15 -2.91 18.90 1.47
C LEU A 15 -4.35 18.64 1.90
N ALA A 16 -4.79 17.38 1.87
CA ALA A 16 -6.11 16.96 2.32
C ALA A 16 -6.32 17.25 3.81
N VAL A 17 -5.32 17.01 4.66
CA VAL A 17 -5.37 17.37 6.09
C VAL A 17 -5.40 18.88 6.28
N LEU A 18 -4.46 19.61 5.64
CA LEU A 18 -4.27 21.04 5.89
C LEU A 18 -5.39 21.91 5.31
N LYS A 19 -5.99 21.53 4.15
CA LYS A 19 -7.00 22.35 3.45
C LYS A 19 -8.41 21.81 3.56
N CYS A 20 -8.60 20.48 3.51
CA CYS A 20 -9.92 19.86 3.42
C CYS A 20 -10.42 19.31 4.75
N LYS A 21 -9.62 19.38 5.84
CA LYS A 21 -9.95 18.82 7.16
C LYS A 21 -10.43 17.35 7.04
N LEU A 22 -9.73 16.56 6.21
CA LEU A 22 -10.00 15.14 6.01
C LEU A 22 -9.49 14.28 7.18
N ASP A 23 -9.06 14.92 8.26
CA ASP A 23 -8.71 14.33 9.55
C ASP A 23 -9.95 13.88 10.38
N ASP A 24 -11.18 14.18 9.91
CA ASP A 24 -12.41 13.66 10.51
C ASP A 24 -12.41 12.11 10.47
N PRO A 25 -12.50 11.43 11.65
CA PRO A 25 -12.41 9.97 11.73
C PRO A 25 -13.43 9.23 10.88
N HIS A 26 -14.66 9.75 10.72
CA HIS A 26 -15.69 9.11 9.91
C HIS A 26 -15.37 9.16 8.42
N ARG A 27 -14.87 10.28 7.92
CA ARG A 27 -14.46 10.44 6.52
C ARG A 27 -13.23 9.59 6.22
N LEU A 28 -12.26 9.62 7.13
CA LEU A 28 -11.04 8.84 6.99
C LEU A 28 -11.32 7.35 6.90
N LYS A 29 -12.17 6.80 7.77
CA LYS A 29 -12.60 5.40 7.73
C LYS A 29 -13.28 5.02 6.40
N LEU A 30 -14.07 5.92 5.79
CA LEU A 30 -14.68 5.65 4.48
C LEU A 30 -13.64 5.64 3.36
N VAL A 31 -12.69 6.59 3.36
CA VAL A 31 -11.59 6.63 2.39
C VAL A 31 -10.72 5.38 2.54
N THR A 32 -10.39 4.99 3.76
CA THR A 32 -9.60 3.79 4.05
C THR A 32 -10.33 2.53 3.58
N ALA A 33 -11.64 2.41 3.84
CA ALA A 33 -12.44 1.27 3.37
C ALA A 33 -12.50 1.19 1.84
N PHE A 34 -12.66 2.32 1.15
CA PHE A 34 -12.60 2.41 -0.32
C PHE A 34 -11.23 1.94 -0.84
N THR A 35 -10.13 2.46 -0.28
CA THR A 35 -8.79 2.13 -0.74
C THR A 35 -8.39 0.70 -0.41
N GLY A 36 -8.82 0.15 0.73
CA GLY A 36 -8.62 -1.27 1.08
C GLY A 36 -9.32 -2.21 0.11
N ALA A 37 -10.57 -1.89 -0.27
CA ALA A 37 -11.32 -2.67 -1.25
C ALA A 37 -10.73 -2.56 -2.66
N TYR A 38 -10.30 -1.36 -3.05
CA TYR A 38 -9.58 -1.14 -4.30
C TYR A 38 -8.29 -1.98 -4.36
N LEU A 39 -7.49 -1.94 -3.28
CA LEU A 39 -6.24 -2.67 -3.15
C LEU A 39 -6.46 -4.18 -3.23
N MET A 40 -7.46 -4.72 -2.51
CA MET A 40 -7.82 -6.13 -2.54
C MET A 40 -8.22 -6.57 -3.96
N ALA A 41 -9.13 -5.84 -4.59
CA ALA A 41 -9.61 -6.19 -5.92
C ALA A 41 -8.48 -6.10 -6.96
N LEU A 42 -7.63 -5.07 -6.90
CA LEU A 42 -6.49 -4.93 -7.80
C LEU A 42 -5.48 -6.06 -7.58
N THR A 43 -5.21 -6.43 -6.34
CA THR A 43 -4.32 -7.55 -6.00
C THR A 43 -4.84 -8.86 -6.56
N CYS A 44 -6.12 -9.17 -6.36
CA CYS A 44 -6.72 -10.43 -6.82
C CYS A 44 -6.90 -10.50 -8.35
N LEU A 45 -7.30 -9.38 -8.98
CA LEU A 45 -7.67 -9.36 -10.39
C LEU A 45 -6.50 -9.06 -11.33
N HIS A 46 -5.43 -8.45 -10.82
CA HIS A 46 -4.30 -8.03 -11.64
C HIS A 46 -2.95 -8.58 -11.16
N LEU A 47 -2.56 -8.33 -9.89
CA LEU A 47 -1.21 -8.67 -9.44
C LEU A 47 -1.01 -10.19 -9.29
N ILE A 48 -2.01 -10.91 -8.77
CA ILE A 48 -1.94 -12.39 -8.67
C ILE A 48 -1.86 -13.02 -10.07
N PRO A 49 -2.77 -12.73 -11.02
CA PRO A 49 -2.64 -13.24 -12.39
C PRO A 49 -1.30 -12.87 -13.05
N GLU A 50 -0.79 -11.66 -12.82
CA GLU A 50 0.47 -11.19 -13.38
C GLU A 50 1.66 -12.00 -12.86
N VAL A 51 1.77 -12.22 -11.54
CA VAL A 51 2.89 -12.94 -10.95
C VAL A 51 2.91 -14.41 -11.34
N PHE A 52 1.74 -15.03 -11.54
CA PHE A 52 1.64 -16.44 -11.95
C PHE A 52 1.59 -16.61 -13.49
N GLY A 53 1.15 -15.57 -14.23
CA GLY A 53 1.00 -15.61 -15.69
C GLY A 53 2.24 -15.16 -16.48
N GLY A 54 3.21 -14.51 -15.85
CA GLY A 54 4.39 -13.93 -16.51
C GLY A 54 5.38 -14.92 -17.17
N GLY A 55 5.06 -16.21 -17.20
CA GLY A 55 5.86 -17.25 -17.85
C GLY A 55 5.51 -17.58 -19.33
N HIS A 56 4.57 -16.88 -19.98
CA HIS A 56 4.00 -17.34 -21.25
C HIS A 56 4.38 -16.58 -22.53
N HIS A 57 5.39 -15.73 -22.56
CA HIS A 57 5.75 -15.00 -23.78
C HIS A 57 7.22 -15.09 -24.22
N HIS A 58 7.81 -16.29 -24.28
CA HIS A 58 8.91 -16.53 -25.22
C HIS A 58 8.87 -17.96 -25.73
N HIS A 59 8.48 -18.14 -27.00
CA HIS A 59 8.70 -19.35 -27.75
C HIS A 59 10.21 -19.55 -27.91
N GLY A 60 10.78 -20.55 -27.21
CA GLY A 60 12.06 -21.09 -27.64
C GLY A 60 13.10 -21.48 -26.59
N ASP A 61 13.07 -20.98 -25.35
CA ASP A 61 14.05 -21.40 -24.35
C ASP A 61 13.37 -21.95 -23.09
N HIS A 62 13.78 -23.15 -22.66
CA HIS A 62 13.34 -23.82 -21.44
C HIS A 62 13.88 -23.13 -20.16
N HIS A 63 13.70 -21.83 -20.02
CA HIS A 63 13.82 -21.15 -18.74
C HIS A 63 12.56 -21.43 -17.94
N HIS A 64 12.65 -22.38 -17.01
CA HIS A 64 11.62 -22.61 -16.01
C HIS A 64 11.32 -21.30 -15.30
N GLY A 65 10.16 -20.71 -15.55
CA GLY A 65 9.67 -19.56 -14.79
C GLY A 65 9.62 -19.90 -13.29
N PRO A 66 9.47 -18.90 -12.41
CA PRO A 66 9.46 -19.13 -10.96
C PRO A 66 8.38 -20.17 -10.62
N ASN A 67 8.76 -21.17 -9.79
CA ASN A 67 7.83 -22.22 -9.38
C ASN A 67 6.65 -21.62 -8.60
N ALA A 68 5.42 -22.00 -8.93
CA ALA A 68 4.21 -21.50 -8.29
C ALA A 68 4.21 -21.71 -6.76
N VAL A 69 4.76 -22.82 -6.26
CA VAL A 69 4.91 -23.06 -4.82
C VAL A 69 5.84 -22.03 -4.19
N THR A 70 6.94 -21.69 -4.86
CA THR A 70 7.88 -20.67 -4.38
C THR A 70 7.20 -19.30 -4.35
N LEU A 71 6.46 -18.90 -5.39
CA LEU A 71 5.71 -17.65 -5.41
C LEU A 71 4.67 -17.60 -4.28
N GLY A 72 3.92 -18.69 -4.08
CA GLY A 72 2.97 -18.82 -2.97
C GLY A 72 3.65 -18.68 -1.61
N THR A 73 4.87 -19.22 -1.44
CA THR A 73 5.66 -19.06 -0.22
C THR A 73 6.05 -17.60 0.01
N PHE A 74 6.45 -16.87 -1.03
CA PHE A 74 6.75 -15.44 -0.91
C PHE A 74 5.50 -14.58 -0.61
N ILE A 75 4.33 -14.94 -1.16
CA ILE A 75 3.06 -14.30 -0.78
C ILE A 75 2.78 -14.51 0.70
N LEU A 76 2.90 -15.74 1.20
CA LEU A 76 2.70 -16.06 2.61
C LEU A 76 3.72 -15.35 3.51
N LEU A 77 4.98 -15.30 3.08
CA LEU A 77 6.03 -14.56 3.78
C LEU A 77 5.71 -13.06 3.87
N GLY A 78 5.26 -12.45 2.77
CA GLY A 78 4.84 -11.04 2.75
C GLY A 78 3.68 -10.77 3.69
N PHE A 79 2.68 -11.67 3.72
CA PHE A 79 1.55 -11.58 4.63
C PHE A 79 2.00 -11.58 6.11
N PHE A 80 2.82 -12.55 6.52
CA PHE A 80 3.29 -12.63 7.91
C PHE A 80 4.31 -11.55 8.26
N LEU A 81 5.12 -11.10 7.29
CA LEU A 81 5.99 -9.94 7.48
C LEU A 81 5.15 -8.70 7.81
N GLN A 82 4.05 -8.48 7.09
CA GLN A 82 3.15 -7.34 7.37
C GLN A 82 2.47 -7.49 8.73
N VAL A 83 2.03 -8.70 9.12
CA VAL A 83 1.54 -8.96 10.50
C VAL A 83 2.57 -8.54 11.54
N ALA A 84 3.85 -8.88 11.32
CA ALA A 84 4.92 -8.48 12.22
C ALA A 84 5.13 -6.95 12.24
N LEU A 85 5.13 -6.30 11.08
CA LEU A 85 5.26 -4.84 10.98
C LEU A 85 4.10 -4.11 11.64
N ASP A 86 2.86 -4.63 11.53
CA ASP A 86 1.67 -4.07 12.19
C ASP A 86 1.78 -4.11 13.72
N ASN A 87 2.36 -5.17 14.29
CA ASN A 87 2.63 -5.23 15.72
C ASN A 87 3.59 -4.11 16.18
N PHE A 88 4.53 -3.69 15.32
CA PHE A 88 5.42 -2.56 15.61
C PHE A 88 4.77 -1.21 15.31
N SER A 89 3.91 -1.14 14.30
CA SER A 89 3.24 0.11 13.87
C SER A 89 1.97 0.42 14.66
N GLY A 90 1.46 -0.51 15.47
CA GLY A 90 0.23 -0.32 16.25
C GLY A 90 -1.02 -0.16 15.38
N GLY A 91 -1.06 -0.75 14.17
CA GLY A 91 -2.24 -0.77 13.29
C GLY A 91 -2.55 0.56 12.59
N LEU A 92 -1.59 1.47 12.47
CA LEU A 92 -1.79 2.79 11.83
C LEU A 92 -2.27 2.71 10.37
N GLU A 93 -1.86 1.68 9.65
CA GLU A 93 -2.24 1.48 8.24
C GLU A 93 -3.74 1.25 8.08
N HIS A 94 -4.41 0.86 9.17
CA HIS A 94 -5.84 0.58 9.22
C HIS A 94 -6.68 1.74 9.77
N GLY A 95 -6.08 2.89 10.05
CA GLY A 95 -6.78 4.10 10.52
C GLY A 95 -7.01 4.16 12.03
N HIS A 96 -6.47 3.23 12.82
CA HIS A 96 -6.52 3.29 14.27
C HIS A 96 -5.41 4.14 14.85
N ALA A 97 -5.70 5.41 15.12
CA ALA A 97 -4.88 6.21 16.02
C ALA A 97 -5.25 5.87 17.46
N HIS A 98 -4.62 4.85 18.06
CA HIS A 98 -4.67 4.72 19.50
C HIS A 98 -3.99 5.94 20.13
N HIS A 99 -4.73 6.69 20.93
CA HIS A 99 -4.21 7.79 21.73
C HIS A 99 -3.21 7.26 22.77
N THR A 100 -2.00 6.98 22.36
CA THR A 100 -0.91 6.72 23.29
C THR A 100 -0.41 8.09 23.77
N SER A 101 -0.76 8.45 25.02
CA SER A 101 -0.22 9.61 25.70
C SER A 101 1.28 9.38 26.01
N GLY A 102 2.15 9.51 25.01
CA GLY A 102 3.58 9.26 25.18
C GLY A 102 4.41 9.75 23.99
N PRO A 103 5.76 9.74 24.10
CA PRO A 103 6.62 10.04 22.98
C PRO A 103 6.37 9.01 21.85
N MET A 104 6.38 9.52 20.62
CA MET A 104 6.11 8.74 19.41
C MET A 104 6.93 7.47 19.36
N PRO A 105 6.30 6.28 19.21
CA PRO A 105 7.03 5.03 19.15
C PRO A 105 7.87 4.99 17.85
N LEU A 106 9.18 5.00 17.97
CA LEU A 106 10.10 4.88 16.82
C LEU A 106 9.84 3.60 16.02
N GLY A 107 9.42 2.52 16.70
CA GLY A 107 9.05 1.26 16.05
C GLY A 107 7.89 1.42 15.06
N MET A 108 6.94 2.29 15.37
CA MET A 108 5.80 2.55 14.51
C MET A 108 6.19 3.22 13.19
N ILE A 109 7.02 4.28 13.24
CA ILE A 109 7.53 4.93 12.03
C ILE A 109 8.43 3.95 11.27
N GLY A 110 9.25 3.16 11.98
CA GLY A 110 10.11 2.15 11.39
C GLY A 110 9.33 1.11 10.60
N GLY A 111 8.25 0.55 11.16
CA GLY A 111 7.38 -0.42 10.49
C GLY A 111 6.79 0.14 9.20
N LEU A 112 6.20 1.35 9.26
CA LEU A 112 5.65 2.03 8.08
C LEU A 112 6.73 2.35 7.02
N CYS A 113 7.93 2.73 7.44
CA CYS A 113 9.05 2.97 6.53
C CYS A 113 9.49 1.70 5.81
N VAL A 114 9.59 0.57 6.52
CA VAL A 114 9.95 -0.72 5.93
C VAL A 114 8.85 -1.18 4.96
N HIS A 115 7.58 -1.07 5.36
CA HIS A 115 6.45 -1.35 4.48
C HIS A 115 6.53 -0.52 3.18
N ALA A 116 6.63 0.82 3.30
CA ALA A 116 6.70 1.72 2.16
C ALA A 116 7.90 1.48 1.24
N PHE A 117 9.01 1.02 1.80
CA PHE A 117 10.21 0.63 1.05
C PHE A 117 9.98 -0.65 0.24
N LEU A 118 9.44 -1.69 0.90
CA LEU A 118 9.24 -3.01 0.28
C LEU A 118 8.19 -2.98 -0.83
N GLU A 119 7.06 -2.27 -0.63
CA GLU A 119 5.99 -2.18 -1.62
C GLU A 119 6.45 -1.58 -2.96
N ALA A 120 7.46 -0.70 -2.92
CA ALA A 120 7.96 0.00 -4.10
C ALA A 120 9.11 -0.72 -4.82
N MET A 121 9.75 -1.73 -4.21
CA MET A 121 10.90 -2.41 -4.82
C MET A 121 10.62 -3.04 -6.19
N PRO A 122 9.49 -3.73 -6.44
CA PRO A 122 9.25 -4.36 -7.75
C PRO A 122 8.88 -3.38 -8.86
N LEU A 123 8.58 -2.10 -8.57
CA LEU A 123 8.08 -1.12 -9.54
C LEU A 123 8.98 -0.90 -10.75
N ALA A 124 10.28 -1.07 -10.60
CA ALA A 124 11.24 -0.77 -11.68
C ALA A 124 11.30 -1.85 -12.77
N HIS A 125 10.91 -3.08 -12.43
CA HIS A 125 10.99 -4.24 -13.32
C HIS A 125 9.60 -4.74 -13.75
N MET A 126 8.54 -4.05 -13.30
CA MET A 126 7.17 -4.38 -13.68
C MET A 126 6.69 -3.33 -14.68
N GLU A 127 6.34 -3.77 -15.88
CA GLU A 127 5.85 -2.90 -16.97
C GLU A 127 4.43 -2.39 -16.71
N THR A 128 3.78 -2.80 -15.62
CA THR A 128 2.38 -2.49 -15.38
C THR A 128 2.21 -1.26 -14.49
N PRO A 129 1.44 -0.26 -14.93
CA PRO A 129 1.09 0.91 -14.11
C PRO A 129 0.18 0.55 -12.93
N ARG A 130 -0.30 -0.70 -12.85
CA ARG A 130 -1.27 -1.18 -11.87
C ARG A 130 -0.67 -1.25 -10.46
N LEU A 131 0.55 -1.77 -10.33
CA LEU A 131 1.25 -1.77 -9.03
C LEU A 131 1.48 -0.35 -8.53
N LEU A 132 1.90 0.57 -9.40
CA LEU A 132 2.06 1.98 -9.04
C LEU A 132 0.73 2.59 -8.59
N ALA A 133 -0.37 2.31 -9.31
CA ALA A 133 -1.70 2.78 -8.92
C ALA A 133 -2.13 2.23 -7.56
N ALA A 134 -1.87 0.94 -7.27
CA ALA A 134 -2.12 0.34 -5.96
C ALA A 134 -1.44 1.13 -4.85
N ILE A 135 -0.13 1.34 -4.99
CA ILE A 135 0.70 2.05 -4.01
C ILE A 135 0.23 3.49 -3.82
N VAL A 136 0.02 4.23 -4.91
CA VAL A 136 -0.39 5.65 -4.88
C VAL A 136 -1.74 5.82 -4.18
N VAL A 137 -2.74 4.99 -4.54
CA VAL A 137 -4.09 5.06 -3.95
C VAL A 137 -4.07 4.68 -2.47
N HIS A 138 -3.32 3.63 -2.10
CA HIS A 138 -3.20 3.21 -0.70
C HIS A 138 -2.41 4.21 0.16
N LYS A 139 -1.34 4.77 -0.37
CA LYS A 139 -0.46 5.71 0.35
C LYS A 139 -1.15 7.03 0.73
N PHE A 140 -2.17 7.42 -0.02
CA PHE A 140 -2.94 8.64 0.24
C PHE A 140 -3.59 8.63 1.64
N PRO A 141 -4.47 7.68 2.03
CA PRO A 141 -5.06 7.65 3.38
C PRO A 141 -4.01 7.38 4.47
N VAL A 142 -3.01 6.54 4.20
CA VAL A 142 -1.92 6.28 5.17
C VAL A 142 -1.20 7.57 5.54
N SER A 143 -0.93 8.44 4.55
CA SER A 143 -0.28 9.73 4.80
C SER A 143 -1.15 10.70 5.62
N ILE A 144 -2.48 10.66 5.48
CA ILE A 144 -3.42 11.44 6.28
C ILE A 144 -3.36 10.97 7.74
N VAL A 145 -3.50 9.66 7.97
CA VAL A 145 -3.44 9.07 9.32
C VAL A 145 -2.11 9.37 9.99
N LEU A 146 -1.01 9.13 9.27
CA LEU A 146 0.34 9.37 9.78
C LEU A 146 0.54 10.84 10.15
N LEU A 147 0.22 11.78 9.27
CA LEU A 147 0.37 13.22 9.57
C LEU A 147 -0.47 13.66 10.77
N THR A 148 -1.75 13.25 10.82
CA THR A 148 -2.66 13.61 11.91
C THR A 148 -2.11 13.12 13.25
N MET A 149 -1.65 11.87 13.29
CA MET A 149 -1.06 11.29 14.48
C MET A 149 0.27 11.94 14.86
N LEU A 150 1.15 12.21 13.87
CA LEU A 150 2.42 12.89 14.08
C LEU A 150 2.24 14.28 14.69
N LEU A 151 1.28 15.05 14.21
CA LEU A 151 0.97 16.38 14.73
C LEU A 151 0.37 16.33 16.14
N HIS A 152 -0.42 15.30 16.44
CA HIS A 152 -1.03 15.13 17.77
C HIS A 152 -0.01 14.71 18.84
N ASN A 153 0.94 13.82 18.50
CA ASN A 153 1.88 13.23 19.45
C ASN A 153 3.25 13.95 19.52
N SER A 154 3.58 14.78 18.54
CA SER A 154 4.87 15.49 18.52
C SER A 154 4.84 16.78 19.31
N ARG A 155 5.74 16.93 20.30
CA ARG A 155 5.94 18.20 21.02
C ARG A 155 6.34 19.38 20.13
N LYS A 156 6.94 19.09 18.96
CA LYS A 156 7.37 20.09 17.96
C LYS A 156 6.92 19.64 16.58
N ALA A 157 6.16 20.47 15.89
CA ALA A 157 5.69 20.23 14.52
C ALA A 157 6.83 19.87 13.56
N LYS A 158 8.04 20.43 13.76
CA LYS A 158 9.23 20.11 12.96
C LYS A 158 9.55 18.60 12.97
N ASN A 159 9.42 17.94 14.12
CA ASN A 159 9.70 16.50 14.22
C ASN A 159 8.64 15.67 13.49
N ALA A 160 7.38 16.10 13.50
CA ALA A 160 6.30 15.47 12.75
C ALA A 160 6.59 15.53 11.24
N TYR A 161 6.93 16.71 10.72
CA TYR A 161 7.25 16.87 9.30
C TYR A 161 8.53 16.13 8.89
N LEU A 162 9.54 16.05 9.77
CA LEU A 162 10.74 15.26 9.50
C LEU A 162 10.45 13.76 9.40
N ALA A 163 9.65 13.22 10.31
CA ALA A 163 9.23 11.82 10.27
C ALA A 163 8.39 11.51 9.01
N LEU A 164 7.47 12.42 8.64
CA LEU A 164 6.71 12.29 7.41
C LEU A 164 7.61 12.36 6.16
N LEU A 165 8.64 13.21 6.17
CA LEU A 165 9.61 13.29 5.07
C LEU A 165 10.37 11.97 4.93
N VAL A 166 10.84 11.38 6.04
CA VAL A 166 11.51 10.07 6.02
C VAL A 166 10.59 9.02 5.42
N PHE A 167 9.35 8.91 5.89
CA PHE A 167 8.34 8.00 5.32
C PHE A 167 8.13 8.23 3.81
N THR A 168 8.03 9.50 3.39
CA THR A 168 7.82 9.87 1.98
C THR A 168 8.96 9.39 1.08
N LEU A 169 10.19 9.43 1.56
CA LEU A 169 11.38 9.04 0.81
C LEU A 169 11.58 7.52 0.73
N MET A 170 10.96 6.73 1.62
CA MET A 170 11.17 5.27 1.65
C MET A 170 10.73 4.58 0.37
N ALA A 171 9.56 4.93 -0.19
CA ALA A 171 9.12 4.33 -1.44
C ALA A 171 9.96 4.70 -2.66
N PRO A 172 10.33 5.98 -2.89
CA PRO A 172 11.34 6.33 -3.88
C PRO A 172 12.67 5.59 -3.74
N ILE A 173 13.17 5.44 -2.51
CA ILE A 173 14.41 4.70 -2.22
C ILE A 173 14.22 3.21 -2.54
N GLY A 174 13.07 2.62 -2.15
CA GLY A 174 12.74 1.23 -2.47
C GLY A 174 12.71 0.97 -3.98
N ALA A 175 12.03 1.84 -4.74
CA ALA A 175 12.00 1.76 -6.20
C ALA A 175 13.40 1.94 -6.84
N LEU A 176 14.22 2.84 -6.29
CA LEU A 176 15.60 3.05 -6.75
C LEU A 176 16.48 1.83 -6.48
N ILE A 177 16.42 1.24 -5.30
CA ILE A 177 17.17 0.02 -4.98
C ILE A 177 16.64 -1.16 -5.80
N GLY A 178 15.32 -1.27 -5.92
CA GLY A 178 14.66 -2.27 -6.75
C GLY A 178 15.07 -2.22 -8.22
N SER A 179 15.43 -1.05 -8.76
CA SER A 179 15.88 -0.88 -10.15
C SER A 179 17.28 -1.43 -10.44
N HIS A 180 17.98 -1.96 -9.42
CA HIS A 180 19.31 -2.51 -9.63
C HIS A 180 19.25 -3.76 -10.52
N PRO A 181 20.08 -3.89 -11.60
CA PRO A 181 20.01 -4.99 -12.55
C PRO A 181 20.07 -6.40 -11.94
N LYS A 182 20.77 -6.56 -10.81
CA LYS A 182 20.85 -7.85 -10.09
C LYS A 182 19.51 -8.29 -9.49
N LEU A 183 18.54 -7.38 -9.32
CA LEU A 183 17.22 -7.65 -8.77
C LEU A 183 16.17 -7.93 -9.86
N GLU A 184 16.50 -7.78 -11.14
CA GLU A 184 15.60 -8.06 -12.25
C GLU A 184 15.02 -9.48 -12.18
N ASN A 185 15.89 -10.49 -12.03
CA ASN A 185 15.48 -11.88 -11.89
C ASN A 185 14.71 -12.16 -10.58
N GLN A 186 14.75 -11.26 -9.61
CA GLN A 186 14.03 -11.36 -8.34
C GLN A 186 12.69 -10.63 -8.35
N ALA A 187 12.39 -9.87 -9.41
CA ALA A 187 11.17 -9.07 -9.51
C ALA A 187 9.88 -9.88 -9.27
N PRO A 188 9.69 -11.10 -9.80
CA PRO A 188 8.49 -11.90 -9.51
C PRO A 188 8.36 -12.28 -8.03
N TYR A 189 9.47 -12.55 -7.34
CA TYR A 189 9.47 -12.88 -5.90
C TYR A 189 9.18 -11.64 -5.05
N LEU A 190 9.73 -10.48 -5.46
CA LEU A 190 9.43 -9.20 -4.81
C LEU A 190 7.95 -8.83 -4.99
N LEU A 191 7.39 -9.04 -6.20
CA LEU A 191 5.97 -8.82 -6.44
C LEU A 191 5.11 -9.78 -5.61
N ALA A 192 5.47 -11.06 -5.54
CA ALA A 192 4.78 -12.05 -4.70
C ALA A 192 4.77 -11.64 -3.22
N LEU A 193 5.89 -11.13 -2.69
CA LEU A 193 5.98 -10.61 -1.34
C LEU A 193 5.04 -9.41 -1.14
N VAL A 194 5.02 -8.46 -2.08
CA VAL A 194 4.13 -7.28 -2.03
C VAL A 194 2.66 -7.68 -2.12
N ILE A 195 2.30 -8.68 -2.92
CA ILE A 195 0.94 -9.26 -2.94
C ILE A 195 0.53 -9.71 -1.54
N GLY A 196 1.40 -10.42 -0.82
CA GLY A 196 1.13 -10.85 0.55
C GLY A 196 0.92 -9.68 1.52
N ILE A 197 1.77 -8.65 1.43
CA ILE A 197 1.63 -7.40 2.19
C ILE A 197 0.26 -6.75 1.92
N PHE A 198 -0.11 -6.57 0.65
CA PHE A 198 -1.38 -5.95 0.26
C PHE A 198 -2.60 -6.78 0.68
N MET A 199 -2.51 -8.10 0.62
CA MET A 199 -3.57 -8.98 1.12
C MET A 199 -3.81 -8.78 2.61
N HIS A 200 -2.75 -8.69 3.42
CA HIS A 200 -2.89 -8.44 4.86
C HIS A 200 -3.53 -7.07 5.11
N VAL A 201 -2.95 -6.00 4.56
CA VAL A 201 -3.45 -4.63 4.74
C VAL A 201 -4.91 -4.49 4.33
N SER A 202 -5.26 -5.01 3.15
CA SER A 202 -6.64 -4.90 2.64
C SER A 202 -7.64 -5.73 3.46
N THR A 203 -7.28 -6.94 3.89
CA THR A 203 -8.17 -7.77 4.75
C THR A 203 -8.41 -7.11 6.08
N THR A 204 -7.38 -6.58 6.73
CA THR A 204 -7.52 -5.91 8.04
C THR A 204 -8.44 -4.68 7.93
N ILE A 205 -8.26 -3.84 6.91
CA ILE A 205 -9.14 -2.69 6.64
C ILE A 205 -10.59 -3.11 6.40
N LEU A 206 -10.82 -4.14 5.60
CA LEU A 206 -12.17 -4.56 5.22
C LEU A 206 -12.94 -5.20 6.38
N PHE A 207 -12.26 -6.00 7.20
CA PHE A 207 -12.89 -6.72 8.31
C PHE A 207 -12.97 -5.91 9.62
N GLU A 208 -12.44 -4.69 9.62
CA GLU A 208 -12.62 -3.77 10.75
C GLU A 208 -14.11 -3.44 10.95
N SER A 209 -14.66 -3.84 12.10
CA SER A 209 -16.09 -3.68 12.43
C SER A 209 -16.41 -2.24 12.82
N GLY A 210 -17.44 -1.65 12.20
CA GLY A 210 -18.04 -0.40 12.67
C GLY A 210 -19.24 -0.70 13.59
N GLU A 211 -19.42 0.05 14.67
CA GLU A 211 -20.49 -0.17 15.66
C GLU A 211 -21.87 0.38 15.23
N ASP A 212 -21.93 1.26 14.21
CA ASP A 212 -23.18 1.95 13.78
C ASP A 212 -23.72 1.38 12.46
N HIS A 213 -25.03 1.03 12.42
CA HIS A 213 -25.72 0.50 11.24
C HIS A 213 -25.74 1.48 10.05
N GLN A 214 -25.89 2.78 10.27
CA GLN A 214 -25.85 3.77 9.19
C GLN A 214 -24.45 3.93 8.60
N TYR A 215 -23.45 3.86 9.44
CA TYR A 215 -22.05 3.87 9.05
C TYR A 215 -21.70 2.62 8.23
N ASN A 216 -22.19 1.44 8.62
CA ASN A 216 -21.98 0.20 7.89
C ASN A 216 -22.51 0.26 6.45
N ARG A 217 -23.65 0.92 6.19
CA ARG A 217 -24.16 1.11 4.83
C ARG A 217 -23.24 1.99 3.98
N ARG A 218 -22.77 3.12 4.51
CA ARG A 218 -21.83 4.02 3.81
C ARG A 218 -20.49 3.33 3.56
N LYS A 219 -19.98 2.58 4.54
CA LYS A 219 -18.78 1.76 4.42
C LYS A 219 -18.94 0.70 3.33
N ALA A 220 -20.07 -0.01 3.28
CA ALA A 220 -20.37 -0.98 2.23
C ALA A 220 -20.34 -0.34 0.84
N ILE A 221 -20.98 0.82 0.65
CA ILE A 221 -20.95 1.56 -0.62
C ILE A 221 -19.49 1.92 -1.00
N ALA A 222 -18.69 2.41 -0.06
CA ALA A 222 -17.29 2.75 -0.31
C ALA A 222 -16.48 1.51 -0.74
N ILE A 223 -16.69 0.35 -0.09
CA ILE A 223 -16.08 -0.92 -0.44
C ILE A 223 -16.46 -1.34 -1.87
N PHE A 224 -17.76 -1.33 -2.21
CA PHE A 224 -18.21 -1.71 -3.56
C PHE A 224 -17.67 -0.76 -4.63
N LEU A 225 -17.62 0.55 -4.36
CA LEU A 225 -17.05 1.52 -5.30
C LEU A 225 -15.54 1.31 -5.50
N GLY A 226 -14.79 1.02 -4.44
CA GLY A 226 -13.36 0.73 -4.54
C GLY A 226 -13.08 -0.53 -5.36
N ALA A 227 -13.80 -1.62 -5.06
CA ALA A 227 -13.67 -2.87 -5.80
C ALA A 227 -14.11 -2.73 -7.27
N ALA A 228 -15.21 -2.01 -7.54
CA ALA A 228 -15.68 -1.76 -8.89
C ALA A 228 -14.68 -0.95 -9.72
N LEU A 229 -14.04 0.06 -9.13
CA LEU A 229 -13.02 0.87 -9.81
C LEU A 229 -11.82 0.01 -10.23
N ALA A 230 -11.34 -0.88 -9.35
CA ALA A 230 -10.27 -1.80 -9.69
C ALA A 230 -10.68 -2.80 -10.77
N ALA A 231 -11.91 -3.34 -10.69
CA ALA A 231 -12.46 -4.27 -11.67
C ALA A 231 -12.63 -3.63 -13.06
N LEU A 232 -13.05 -2.36 -13.12
CA LEU A 232 -13.14 -1.63 -14.39
C LEU A 232 -11.80 -1.54 -15.11
N GLY A 233 -10.68 -1.49 -14.37
CA GLY A 233 -9.33 -1.54 -14.94
C GLY A 233 -9.01 -2.85 -15.69
N VAL A 234 -9.77 -3.93 -15.47
CA VAL A 234 -9.65 -5.19 -16.25
C VAL A 234 -10.18 -5.02 -17.67
N PHE A 235 -11.29 -4.25 -17.80
CA PHE A 235 -12.00 -4.07 -19.05
C PHE A 235 -11.49 -2.90 -19.89
N LEU A 236 -10.73 -1.99 -19.29
CA LEU A 236 -10.09 -0.86 -19.97
C LEU A 236 -8.63 -1.24 -20.25
N PRO A 237 -8.28 -1.62 -21.49
CA PRO A 237 -6.88 -1.85 -21.85
C PRO A 237 -6.16 -0.50 -21.76
N ILE A 238 -5.34 -0.33 -20.72
CA ILE A 238 -4.39 0.78 -20.67
C ILE A 238 -3.27 0.40 -21.63
N HIS A 239 -3.40 0.81 -22.89
CA HIS A 239 -2.29 0.74 -23.82
C HIS A 239 -1.23 1.72 -23.30
N ALA A 240 -0.18 1.18 -22.69
CA ALA A 240 1.05 1.93 -22.47
C ALA A 240 1.70 2.16 -23.86
N HIS A 241 1.69 3.42 -24.33
CA HIS A 241 2.53 3.88 -25.42
C HIS A 241 3.91 4.22 -24.91
#